data_afe26453df5267a1144c1865dfeba675
#
_entry.id   afe26453df5267a1144c1865dfeba675
#
_cell.length_a   1.000
_cell.length_b   1.000
_cell.length_c   1.000
_cell.angle_alpha   90.00
_cell.angle_beta   90.00
_cell.angle_gamma   90.00
#
_symmetry.space_group_name_H-M   'P 1'
#
loop_
_entity.id
_entity.type
_entity.pdbx_description
1 polymer ?
#
loop_
_entity_poly.entity_id
_entity_poly.type
_entity_poly.pdbx_seq_one_letter_code
_entity_poly.pdbx_strand_id
1 'polypeptide(L)'
;DLTAVNKTVSGLLKLLYPDPETHVPDEDLEWAVRLALEMRRRVKEQQKRIGTAEFRNTHFSYTLGANGVEKFVSCPELQSQGRIGDEPLECGQVWTISPGTLEEQPGLFRIEVTIGPGSGVRVLNRPVPPAFQESVRYAEQNLYARAAQIVGDRDPRAREFSVQLRGFDAARSGAKTGIGVLIALASALIGKSVRTGLIVVGELTLG
;
A
#
# COMPACT_ATOMS: atom_id res chain seq x y z
N ASP A 1 22.64 21.04 -8.88
CA ASP A 1 22.50 20.17 -10.05
C ASP A 1 21.33 20.66 -10.91
N LEU A 2 21.67 21.31 -12.03
CA LEU A 2 20.72 21.90 -12.98
C LEU A 2 19.81 20.83 -13.64
N THR A 3 20.31 19.60 -13.76
CA THR A 3 19.58 18.49 -14.37
C THR A 3 18.31 18.15 -13.61
N ALA A 4 18.37 18.17 -12.27
CA ALA A 4 17.19 17.91 -11.43
C ALA A 4 16.15 19.05 -11.54
N VAL A 5 16.59 20.29 -11.61
CA VAL A 5 15.70 21.44 -11.83
C VAL A 5 15.02 21.34 -13.20
N ASN A 6 15.78 21.10 -14.26
CA ASN A 6 15.22 20.96 -15.61
C ASN A 6 14.21 19.82 -15.71
N LYS A 7 14.48 18.68 -15.05
CA LYS A 7 13.54 17.55 -15.01
C LYS A 7 12.22 17.91 -14.30
N THR A 8 12.30 18.66 -13.21
CA THR A 8 11.13 19.14 -12.48
C THR A 8 10.33 20.15 -13.29
N VAL A 9 10.98 21.12 -13.89
CA VAL A 9 10.35 22.11 -14.78
C VAL A 9 9.64 21.43 -15.94
N SER A 10 10.33 20.51 -16.63
CA SER A 10 9.74 19.74 -17.73
C SER A 10 8.53 18.90 -17.30
N GLY A 11 8.55 18.35 -16.09
CA GLY A 11 7.41 17.64 -15.52
C GLY A 11 6.22 18.53 -15.23
N LEU A 12 6.44 19.71 -14.64
CA LEU A 12 5.39 20.70 -14.35
C LEU A 12 4.75 21.23 -15.63
N LEU A 13 5.57 21.56 -16.62
CA LEU A 13 5.07 22.07 -17.90
C LEU A 13 4.26 21.02 -18.67
N LYS A 14 4.65 19.75 -18.64
CA LYS A 14 3.87 18.64 -19.24
C LYS A 14 2.51 18.43 -18.58
N LEU A 15 2.36 18.77 -17.32
CA LEU A 15 1.06 18.70 -16.64
C LEU A 15 0.12 19.84 -17.06
N LEU A 16 0.67 21.02 -17.30
CA LEU A 16 -0.11 22.19 -17.75
C LEU A 16 -0.36 22.17 -19.26
N TYR A 17 0.63 21.70 -20.02
CA TYR A 17 0.65 21.67 -21.48
C TYR A 17 0.96 20.25 -21.95
N PRO A 18 -0.04 19.35 -21.98
CA PRO A 18 0.15 17.95 -22.37
C PRO A 18 0.48 17.78 -23.85
N ASP A 19 0.07 18.73 -24.70
CA ASP A 19 0.37 18.75 -26.12
C ASP A 19 1.74 19.44 -26.34
N PRO A 20 2.75 18.71 -26.91
CA PRO A 20 4.09 19.22 -27.13
C PRO A 20 4.18 20.39 -28.16
N GLU A 21 3.16 20.56 -29.01
CA GLU A 21 3.09 21.64 -30.00
C GLU A 21 2.55 22.95 -29.39
N THR A 22 2.02 22.91 -28.17
CA THR A 22 1.48 24.09 -27.51
C THR A 22 2.60 25.02 -27.06
N HIS A 23 2.54 26.28 -27.48
CA HIS A 23 3.48 27.31 -27.01
C HIS A 23 3.28 27.57 -25.53
N VAL A 24 4.34 27.45 -24.76
CA VAL A 24 4.35 27.74 -23.32
C VAL A 24 4.61 29.24 -23.11
N PRO A 25 3.70 29.98 -22.47
CA PRO A 25 3.94 31.40 -22.15
C PRO A 25 5.18 31.58 -21.24
N ASP A 26 5.92 32.66 -21.46
CA ASP A 26 7.12 32.97 -20.67
C ASP A 26 6.82 33.06 -19.17
N GLU A 27 5.64 33.58 -18.78
CA GLU A 27 5.19 33.66 -17.38
C GLU A 27 5.06 32.28 -16.72
N ASP A 28 4.53 31.30 -17.44
CA ASP A 28 4.38 29.93 -16.92
C ASP A 28 5.71 29.20 -16.86
N LEU A 29 6.62 29.47 -17.79
CA LEU A 29 7.97 28.98 -17.74
C LEU A 29 8.73 29.56 -16.54
N GLU A 30 8.62 30.86 -16.30
CA GLU A 30 9.20 31.53 -15.15
C GLU A 30 8.65 31.01 -13.82
N TRP A 31 7.34 30.80 -13.77
CA TRP A 31 6.67 30.19 -12.63
C TRP A 31 7.17 28.77 -12.37
N ALA A 32 7.26 27.93 -13.38
CA ALA A 32 7.72 26.55 -13.25
C ALA A 32 9.18 26.48 -12.77
N VAL A 33 10.05 27.37 -13.27
CA VAL A 33 11.44 27.45 -12.82
C VAL A 33 11.53 27.91 -11.36
N ARG A 34 10.77 28.94 -10.97
CA ARG A 34 10.71 29.47 -9.60
C ARG A 34 10.24 28.39 -8.63
N LEU A 35 9.18 27.66 -8.99
CA LEU A 35 8.64 26.57 -8.19
C LEU A 35 9.66 25.43 -8.03
N ALA A 36 10.33 25.02 -9.11
CA ALA A 36 11.32 23.96 -9.08
C ALA A 36 12.54 24.33 -8.19
N LEU A 37 12.99 25.58 -8.22
CA LEU A 37 14.04 26.08 -7.36
C LEU A 37 13.63 26.11 -5.89
N GLU A 38 12.42 26.54 -5.60
CA GLU A 38 11.89 26.57 -4.22
C GLU A 38 11.71 25.16 -3.66
N MET A 39 11.14 24.22 -4.43
CA MET A 39 11.05 22.81 -4.05
C MET A 39 12.43 22.24 -3.69
N ARG A 40 13.44 22.54 -4.51
CA ARG A 40 14.80 22.06 -4.25
C ARG A 40 15.40 22.68 -2.98
N ARG A 41 15.16 23.97 -2.73
CA ARG A 41 15.59 24.63 -1.50
C ARG A 41 15.00 23.92 -0.28
N ARG A 42 13.71 23.65 -0.28
CA ARG A 42 12.99 22.99 0.81
C ARG A 42 13.45 21.54 1.03
N VAL A 43 13.68 20.80 -0.07
CA VAL A 43 14.26 19.45 0.01
C VAL A 43 15.62 19.47 0.71
N LYS A 44 16.49 20.41 0.35
CA LYS A 44 17.80 20.56 1.02
C LYS A 44 17.67 20.94 2.50
N GLU A 45 16.71 21.78 2.86
CA GLU A 45 16.43 22.13 4.25
C GLU A 45 15.95 20.92 5.06
N GLN A 46 15.06 20.12 4.50
CA GLN A 46 14.61 18.88 5.13
C GLN A 46 15.76 17.85 5.26
N GLN A 47 16.61 17.71 4.25
CA GLN A 47 17.76 16.85 4.30
C GLN A 47 18.72 17.23 5.45
N LYS A 48 18.90 18.52 5.72
CA LYS A 48 19.68 19.00 6.86
C LYS A 48 19.04 18.69 8.21
N ARG A 49 17.69 18.68 8.27
CA ARG A 49 16.94 18.44 9.51
C ARG A 49 16.94 16.98 9.94
N ILE A 50 16.75 16.06 9.00
CA ILE A 50 16.56 14.63 9.29
C ILE A 50 17.82 13.78 9.07
N GLY A 51 18.90 14.39 8.61
CA GLY A 51 20.14 13.68 8.29
C GLY A 51 20.12 13.00 6.92
N THR A 52 21.33 12.75 6.40
CA THR A 52 21.47 12.28 5.01
C THR A 52 21.02 10.85 4.80
N ALA A 53 21.19 9.99 5.80
CA ALA A 53 20.82 8.57 5.69
C ALA A 53 19.30 8.38 5.73
N GLU A 54 18.64 9.06 6.67
CA GLU A 54 17.18 9.02 6.82
C GLU A 54 16.46 9.69 5.64
N PHE A 55 17.02 10.78 5.13
CA PHE A 55 16.51 11.47 3.95
C PHE A 55 16.55 10.62 2.68
N ARG A 56 17.57 9.78 2.49
CA ARG A 56 17.64 8.87 1.33
C ARG A 56 16.52 7.86 1.29
N ASN A 57 15.97 7.53 2.46
CA ASN A 57 14.91 6.54 2.63
C ASN A 57 13.52 7.17 2.79
N THR A 58 13.37 8.46 2.49
CA THR A 58 12.10 9.19 2.64
C THR A 58 11.74 9.87 1.34
N HIS A 59 10.57 9.53 0.80
CA HIS A 59 9.95 10.28 -0.29
C HIS A 59 9.11 11.44 0.27
N PHE A 60 9.14 12.57 -0.41
CA PHE A 60 8.34 13.73 -0.07
C PHE A 60 7.28 13.96 -1.16
N SER A 61 6.04 14.00 -0.76
CA SER A 61 4.95 14.46 -1.62
C SER A 61 4.70 15.94 -1.38
N TYR A 62 4.68 16.71 -2.45
CA TYR A 62 4.37 18.13 -2.42
C TYR A 62 2.92 18.33 -2.86
N THR A 63 2.14 18.97 -2.03
CA THR A 63 0.75 19.35 -2.35
C THR A 63 0.57 20.84 -2.20
N LEU A 64 0.01 21.47 -3.22
CA LEU A 64 -0.44 22.85 -3.18
C LEU A 64 -1.95 22.85 -2.87
N GLY A 65 -2.32 23.29 -1.68
CA GLY A 65 -3.73 23.45 -1.32
C GLY A 65 -4.40 24.60 -2.08
N ALA A 66 -5.72 24.55 -2.23
CA ALA A 66 -6.53 25.59 -2.87
C ALA A 66 -6.33 27.00 -2.26
N ASN A 67 -5.82 27.08 -1.05
CA ASN A 67 -5.55 28.31 -0.32
C ASN A 67 -4.11 28.81 -0.52
N GLY A 68 -3.35 28.27 -1.47
CA GLY A 68 -1.93 28.58 -1.65
C GLY A 68 -1.02 28.04 -0.53
N VAL A 69 -1.56 27.27 0.41
CA VAL A 69 -0.77 26.65 1.48
C VAL A 69 -0.04 25.44 0.92
N GLU A 70 1.26 25.54 0.87
CA GLU A 70 2.13 24.45 0.46
C GLU A 70 2.32 23.47 1.61
N LYS A 71 2.12 22.18 1.35
CA LYS A 71 2.33 21.13 2.32
C LYS A 71 3.32 20.10 1.78
N PHE A 72 4.46 20.00 2.44
CA PHE A 72 5.36 18.87 2.28
C PHE A 72 4.93 17.76 3.23
N VAL A 73 4.49 16.66 2.66
CA VAL A 73 4.23 15.44 3.42
C VAL A 73 5.40 14.50 3.16
N SER A 74 6.16 14.16 4.20
CA SER A 74 7.09 13.05 4.11
C SER A 74 6.27 11.80 3.94
N CYS A 75 6.29 11.23 2.73
CA CYS A 75 5.90 9.85 2.55
C CYS A 75 7.14 9.06 2.96
N PRO A 76 7.13 8.31 4.08
CA PRO A 76 8.17 7.32 4.30
C PRO A 76 8.20 6.51 3.01
N GLU A 77 9.34 6.47 2.36
CA GLU A 77 9.56 5.45 1.34
C GLU A 77 8.99 4.20 1.96
N LEU A 78 8.03 3.56 1.30
CA LEU A 78 7.68 2.21 1.68
C LEU A 78 9.03 1.56 1.84
N GLN A 79 9.46 1.34 3.08
CA GLN A 79 10.76 0.73 3.37
C GLN A 79 10.73 -0.73 2.91
N SER A 80 10.05 -0.91 1.82
CA SER A 80 9.86 -2.12 1.05
C SER A 80 11.12 -2.54 0.31
N GLN A 81 12.09 -1.65 0.12
CA GLN A 81 13.43 -2.07 -0.29
C GLN A 81 14.08 -2.85 0.86
N GLY A 82 13.73 -4.12 0.94
CA GLY A 82 14.17 -5.06 1.95
C GLY A 82 13.07 -5.68 2.84
N ARG A 83 11.83 -5.20 2.78
CA ARG A 83 10.70 -5.79 3.54
C ARG A 83 9.87 -6.76 2.74
N ILE A 84 9.71 -6.53 1.44
CA ILE A 84 9.18 -7.51 0.50
C ILE A 84 10.39 -8.11 -0.18
N GLY A 85 10.94 -9.16 0.43
CA GLY A 85 12.06 -9.90 -0.15
C GLY A 85 11.64 -10.65 -1.41
N ASP A 86 12.61 -10.98 -2.24
CA ASP A 86 12.41 -11.89 -3.39
C ASP A 86 12.21 -13.35 -2.94
N GLU A 87 12.26 -13.60 -1.64
CA GLU A 87 12.02 -14.93 -1.08
C GLU A 87 10.54 -15.32 -1.23
N PRO A 88 10.27 -16.57 -1.61
CA PRO A 88 8.90 -17.05 -1.70
C PRO A 88 8.24 -17.02 -0.31
N LEU A 89 7.03 -16.50 -0.26
CA LEU A 89 6.20 -16.55 0.94
C LEU A 89 5.82 -18.01 1.26
N GLU A 90 5.60 -18.29 2.53
CA GLU A 90 5.02 -19.57 2.95
C GLU A 90 3.53 -19.67 2.57
N CYS A 91 2.99 -20.87 2.59
CA CYS A 91 1.57 -21.08 2.38
C CYS A 91 0.75 -20.31 3.43
N GLY A 92 -0.28 -19.63 2.98
CA GLY A 92 -1.10 -18.78 3.85
C GLY A 92 -0.55 -17.38 4.10
N GLN A 93 0.57 -17.00 3.50
CA GLN A 93 1.12 -15.65 3.61
C GLN A 93 0.84 -14.84 2.35
N VAL A 94 0.38 -13.60 2.53
CA VAL A 94 0.06 -12.68 1.43
C VAL A 94 0.42 -11.25 1.81
N TRP A 95 1.15 -10.56 0.93
CA TRP A 95 1.35 -9.12 1.06
C TRP A 95 0.12 -8.37 0.59
N THR A 96 -0.30 -7.37 1.36
CA THR A 96 -1.42 -6.51 1.03
C THR A 96 -1.13 -5.06 1.40
N ILE A 97 -1.74 -4.14 0.66
CA ILE A 97 -1.71 -2.73 0.98
C ILE A 97 -3.13 -2.30 1.34
N SER A 98 -3.27 -1.65 2.49
CA SER A 98 -4.47 -0.87 2.80
C SER A 98 -4.31 0.52 2.19
N PRO A 99 -5.24 0.97 1.34
CA PRO A 99 -5.14 2.29 0.72
C PRO A 99 -5.28 3.44 1.72
N GLY A 100 -5.57 3.14 2.98
CA GLY A 100 -5.82 4.15 4.00
C GLY A 100 -7.22 4.75 3.91
N THR A 101 -7.48 5.70 4.77
CA THR A 101 -8.69 6.54 4.81
C THR A 101 -8.30 8.01 4.86
N LEU A 102 -9.28 8.92 4.99
CA LEU A 102 -8.99 10.34 5.21
C LEU A 102 -8.20 10.60 6.52
N GLU A 103 -8.31 9.69 7.49
CA GLU A 103 -7.67 9.79 8.80
C GLU A 103 -6.45 8.88 8.95
N GLU A 104 -6.31 7.86 8.09
CA GLU A 104 -5.22 6.89 8.14
C GLU A 104 -4.38 6.89 6.87
N GLN A 105 -3.08 6.80 7.04
CA GLN A 105 -2.15 6.66 5.93
C GLN A 105 -2.24 5.25 5.30
N PRO A 106 -1.96 5.13 3.99
CA PRO A 106 -1.77 3.83 3.37
C PRO A 106 -0.72 3.01 4.12
N GLY A 107 -0.93 1.72 4.23
CA GLY A 107 -0.02 0.86 4.94
C GLY A 107 0.24 -0.47 4.28
N LEU A 108 1.47 -0.98 4.47
CA LEU A 108 1.89 -2.30 4.05
C LEU A 108 1.65 -3.31 5.17
N PHE A 109 0.96 -4.39 4.83
CA PHE A 109 0.67 -5.47 5.74
C PHE A 109 1.05 -6.82 5.14
N ARG A 110 1.31 -7.78 6.00
CA ARG A 110 1.33 -9.19 5.66
C ARG A 110 0.21 -9.90 6.41
N ILE A 111 -0.64 -10.59 5.66
CA ILE A 111 -1.65 -11.48 6.23
C ILE A 111 -0.99 -12.85 6.35
N GLU A 112 -1.10 -13.44 7.51
CA GLU A 112 -0.56 -14.76 7.84
C GLU A 112 -1.72 -15.65 8.30
N VAL A 113 -1.85 -16.82 7.67
CA VAL A 113 -2.90 -17.79 7.95
C VAL A 113 -2.29 -19.14 8.24
N THR A 114 -2.68 -19.73 9.34
CA THR A 114 -2.37 -21.13 9.66
C THR A 114 -3.65 -21.94 9.77
N ILE A 115 -3.56 -23.24 9.47
CA ILE A 115 -4.69 -24.16 9.52
C ILE A 115 -4.49 -25.15 10.65
N GLY A 116 -5.56 -25.39 11.39
CA GLY A 116 -5.62 -26.38 12.46
C GLY A 116 -6.86 -27.28 12.36
N PRO A 117 -6.97 -28.26 13.28
CA PRO A 117 -8.20 -29.02 13.44
C PRO A 117 -9.28 -28.12 14.03
N GLY A 118 -10.51 -28.23 13.53
CA GLY A 118 -11.65 -27.43 13.97
C GLY A 118 -12.43 -26.85 12.79
N SER A 119 -13.16 -25.76 13.02
CA SER A 119 -13.94 -25.07 11.99
C SER A 119 -13.97 -23.57 12.24
N GLY A 120 -14.11 -22.78 11.17
CA GLY A 120 -14.26 -21.32 11.22
C GLY A 120 -12.94 -20.57 11.14
N VAL A 121 -13.06 -19.24 11.25
CA VAL A 121 -11.91 -18.32 11.14
C VAL A 121 -11.76 -17.51 12.42
N ARG A 122 -10.57 -17.51 13.00
CA ARG A 122 -10.22 -16.78 14.22
C ARG A 122 -9.11 -15.77 13.96
N VAL A 123 -9.35 -14.52 14.34
CA VAL A 123 -8.32 -13.45 14.28
C VAL A 123 -7.49 -13.45 15.56
N LEU A 124 -6.16 -13.49 15.39
CA LEU A 124 -5.20 -13.55 16.51
C LEU A 124 -4.76 -12.18 17.03
N ASN A 125 -4.95 -11.12 16.25
CA ASN A 125 -4.59 -9.76 16.68
C ASN A 125 -5.34 -9.34 17.95
N ARG A 126 -4.64 -8.66 18.84
CA ARG A 126 -5.25 -8.07 20.05
C ARG A 126 -4.67 -6.67 20.31
N PRO A 127 -5.47 -5.60 20.29
CA PRO A 127 -6.88 -5.59 19.89
C PRO A 127 -7.06 -5.91 18.40
N VAL A 128 -8.24 -6.43 18.01
CA VAL A 128 -8.59 -6.68 16.61
C VAL A 128 -9.08 -5.37 16.00
N PRO A 129 -8.45 -4.86 14.93
CA PRO A 129 -8.98 -3.70 14.22
C PRO A 129 -10.35 -4.04 13.62
N PRO A 130 -11.42 -3.24 13.86
CA PRO A 130 -12.78 -3.56 13.38
C PRO A 130 -12.86 -3.75 11.87
N ALA A 131 -12.21 -2.89 11.10
CA ALA A 131 -12.19 -2.96 9.64
C ALA A 131 -11.49 -4.23 9.11
N PHE A 132 -10.45 -4.71 9.81
CA PHE A 132 -9.82 -5.97 9.47
C PHE A 132 -10.72 -7.16 9.82
N GLN A 133 -11.40 -7.12 10.96
CA GLN A 133 -12.35 -8.17 11.35
C GLN A 133 -13.48 -8.31 10.32
N GLU A 134 -13.99 -7.19 9.80
CA GLU A 134 -14.97 -7.17 8.73
C GLU A 134 -14.40 -7.78 7.43
N SER A 135 -13.18 -7.42 7.05
CA SER A 135 -12.48 -8.01 5.89
C SER A 135 -12.34 -9.53 6.01
N VAL A 136 -12.01 -10.02 7.19
CA VAL A 136 -11.90 -11.48 7.46
C VAL A 136 -13.27 -12.16 7.33
N ARG A 137 -14.32 -11.55 7.89
CA ARG A 137 -15.69 -12.09 7.81
C ARG A 137 -16.18 -12.20 6.37
N TYR A 138 -15.94 -11.17 5.55
CA TYR A 138 -16.32 -11.21 4.13
C TYR A 138 -15.50 -12.25 3.35
N ALA A 139 -14.22 -12.38 3.64
CA ALA A 139 -13.36 -13.39 3.03
C ALA A 139 -13.81 -14.81 3.37
N GLU A 140 -14.14 -15.09 4.63
CA GLU A 140 -14.68 -16.37 5.08
C GLU A 140 -15.99 -16.72 4.35
N GLN A 141 -16.94 -15.79 4.30
CA GLN A 141 -18.22 -16.01 3.62
C GLN A 141 -18.06 -16.27 2.12
N ASN A 142 -17.18 -15.51 1.45
CA ASN A 142 -16.87 -15.73 0.04
C ASN A 142 -16.19 -17.09 -0.19
N LEU A 143 -15.26 -17.47 0.68
CA LEU A 143 -14.59 -18.78 0.60
C LEU A 143 -15.62 -19.93 0.72
N TYR A 144 -16.51 -19.84 1.69
CA TYR A 144 -17.55 -20.86 1.90
C TYR A 144 -18.58 -20.92 0.77
N ALA A 145 -18.98 -19.77 0.25
CA ALA A 145 -19.96 -19.69 -0.83
C ALA A 145 -19.41 -20.21 -2.17
N ARG A 146 -18.13 -20.03 -2.40
CA ARG A 146 -17.47 -20.32 -3.69
C ARG A 146 -16.35 -21.35 -3.56
N ALA A 147 -16.40 -22.22 -2.56
CA ALA A 147 -15.32 -23.16 -2.25
C ALA A 147 -14.90 -23.99 -3.47
N ALA A 148 -15.84 -24.60 -4.19
CA ALA A 148 -15.54 -25.42 -5.36
C ALA A 148 -14.78 -24.65 -6.47
N GLN A 149 -15.06 -23.36 -6.63
CA GLN A 149 -14.38 -22.52 -7.63
C GLN A 149 -13.00 -22.06 -7.19
N ILE A 150 -12.80 -21.80 -5.88
CA ILE A 150 -11.58 -21.19 -5.35
C ILE A 150 -10.57 -22.26 -4.93
N VAL A 151 -11.04 -23.32 -4.25
CA VAL A 151 -10.16 -24.32 -3.62
C VAL A 151 -10.41 -25.78 -4.09
N GLY A 152 -11.31 -25.95 -5.08
CA GLY A 152 -11.66 -27.26 -5.65
C GLY A 152 -12.34 -28.18 -4.64
N ASP A 153 -11.88 -29.41 -4.54
CA ASP A 153 -12.49 -30.45 -3.70
C ASP A 153 -12.22 -30.31 -2.19
N ARG A 154 -11.52 -29.25 -1.78
CA ARG A 154 -11.22 -29.03 -0.37
C ARG A 154 -12.40 -28.37 0.34
N ASP A 155 -12.75 -28.92 1.51
CA ASP A 155 -13.78 -28.34 2.36
C ASP A 155 -13.20 -27.34 3.36
N PRO A 156 -13.44 -26.03 3.18
CA PRO A 156 -12.95 -25.02 4.11
C PRO A 156 -13.65 -25.07 5.48
N ARG A 157 -14.85 -25.69 5.57
CA ARG A 157 -15.59 -25.81 6.84
C ARG A 157 -15.04 -26.88 7.77
N ALA A 158 -14.26 -27.81 7.23
CA ALA A 158 -13.62 -28.88 7.99
C ALA A 158 -12.28 -28.46 8.64
N ARG A 159 -11.94 -27.19 8.58
CA ARG A 159 -10.69 -26.64 9.10
C ARG A 159 -10.91 -25.36 9.90
N GLU A 160 -10.12 -25.17 10.96
CA GLU A 160 -10.02 -23.90 11.66
C GLU A 160 -8.86 -23.10 11.04
N PHE A 161 -9.12 -21.83 10.72
CA PHE A 161 -8.13 -20.88 10.24
C PHE A 161 -7.78 -19.89 11.34
N SER A 162 -6.51 -19.76 11.66
CA SER A 162 -6.00 -18.70 12.52
C SER A 162 -5.36 -17.62 11.65
N VAL A 163 -5.91 -16.40 11.70
CA VAL A 163 -5.53 -15.28 10.83
C VAL A 163 -4.86 -14.19 11.66
N GLN A 164 -3.71 -13.72 11.21
CA GLN A 164 -2.99 -12.60 11.80
C GLN A 164 -2.69 -11.53 10.74
N LEU A 165 -2.91 -10.27 11.09
CA LEU A 165 -2.47 -9.11 10.33
C LEU A 165 -1.19 -8.57 10.95
N ARG A 166 -0.12 -8.52 10.19
CA ARG A 166 1.16 -7.94 10.60
C ARG A 166 1.41 -6.65 9.83
N GLY A 167 1.45 -5.52 10.54
CA GLY A 167 1.81 -4.22 9.96
C GLY A 167 3.32 -4.03 9.91
N PHE A 168 3.79 -3.33 8.89
CA PHE A 168 5.21 -3.01 8.69
C PHE A 168 5.50 -1.51 8.73
N ASP A 169 4.47 -0.71 8.95
CA ASP A 169 4.50 0.73 9.08
C ASP A 169 3.57 1.21 10.22
N ALA A 170 3.31 2.51 10.29
CA ALA A 170 2.44 3.11 11.29
C ALA A 170 0.93 2.88 11.06
N ALA A 171 0.54 2.29 9.93
CA ALA A 171 -0.86 2.01 9.63
C ALA A 171 -1.41 0.89 10.53
N ARG A 172 -2.63 1.05 11.02
CA ARG A 172 -3.18 0.20 12.09
C ARG A 172 -4.46 -0.54 11.72
N SER A 173 -5.26 -0.03 10.78
CA SER A 173 -6.62 -0.56 10.61
C SER A 173 -6.69 -1.81 9.76
N GLY A 174 -5.82 -1.98 8.76
CA GLY A 174 -5.92 -3.06 7.78
C GLY A 174 -7.26 -3.05 7.03
N ALA A 175 -7.84 -1.88 6.83
CA ALA A 175 -9.08 -1.70 6.10
C ALA A 175 -8.91 -2.15 4.64
N LYS A 176 -10.01 -2.65 4.05
CA LYS A 176 -10.06 -3.01 2.62
C LYS A 176 -9.06 -4.08 2.18
N THR A 177 -8.71 -5.00 3.08
CA THR A 177 -7.76 -6.11 2.81
C THR A 177 -8.47 -7.44 2.51
N GLY A 178 -9.77 -7.44 2.29
CA GLY A 178 -10.58 -8.65 2.15
C GLY A 178 -10.11 -9.61 1.07
N ILE A 179 -9.70 -9.12 -0.11
CA ILE A 179 -9.14 -9.97 -1.17
C ILE A 179 -7.84 -10.63 -0.72
N GLY A 180 -6.96 -9.90 -0.03
CA GLY A 180 -5.73 -10.44 0.55
C GLY A 180 -6.01 -11.57 1.54
N VAL A 181 -7.01 -11.39 2.41
CA VAL A 181 -7.44 -12.43 3.36
C VAL A 181 -7.96 -13.66 2.62
N LEU A 182 -8.82 -13.49 1.61
CA LEU A 182 -9.36 -14.60 0.84
C LEU A 182 -8.26 -15.43 0.17
N ILE A 183 -7.27 -14.76 -0.44
CA ILE A 183 -6.15 -15.43 -1.08
C ILE A 183 -5.29 -16.16 -0.04
N ALA A 184 -5.06 -15.55 1.14
CA ALA A 184 -4.30 -16.18 2.21
C ALA A 184 -5.01 -17.45 2.75
N LEU A 185 -6.33 -17.39 2.98
CA LEU A 185 -7.13 -18.54 3.38
C LEU A 185 -7.07 -19.66 2.32
N ALA A 186 -7.25 -19.31 1.05
CA ALA A 186 -7.18 -20.26 -0.06
C ALA A 186 -5.77 -20.87 -0.20
N SER A 187 -4.73 -20.05 -0.13
CA SER A 187 -3.31 -20.47 -0.17
C SER A 187 -3.01 -21.48 0.93
N ALA A 188 -3.40 -21.18 2.17
CA ALA A 188 -3.24 -22.06 3.31
C ALA A 188 -3.99 -23.38 3.09
N LEU A 189 -5.25 -23.36 2.67
CA LEU A 189 -6.07 -24.57 2.47
C LEU A 189 -5.55 -25.43 1.32
N ILE A 190 -5.08 -24.80 0.23
CA ILE A 190 -4.50 -25.50 -0.92
C ILE A 190 -3.10 -26.04 -0.59
N GLY A 191 -2.40 -25.45 0.36
CA GLY A 191 -1.02 -25.78 0.69
C GLY A 191 -0.04 -25.31 -0.39
N LYS A 192 -0.36 -24.19 -1.06
CA LYS A 192 0.51 -23.58 -2.07
C LYS A 192 0.75 -22.11 -1.75
N SER A 193 2.01 -21.71 -1.77
CA SER A 193 2.38 -20.31 -1.62
C SER A 193 1.91 -19.47 -2.80
N VAL A 194 1.66 -18.18 -2.55
CA VAL A 194 1.41 -17.22 -3.62
C VAL A 194 2.72 -16.90 -4.35
N ARG A 195 2.57 -16.40 -5.58
CA ARG A 195 3.73 -16.00 -6.39
C ARG A 195 4.53 -14.91 -5.66
N THR A 196 5.85 -15.05 -5.66
CA THR A 196 6.79 -14.06 -5.13
C THR A 196 6.55 -12.68 -5.75
N GLY A 197 6.61 -11.64 -4.94
CA GLY A 197 6.38 -10.26 -5.38
C GLY A 197 4.91 -9.88 -5.60
N LEU A 198 3.95 -10.79 -5.36
CA LEU A 198 2.53 -10.47 -5.45
C LEU A 198 2.10 -9.60 -4.26
N ILE A 199 1.60 -8.41 -4.55
CA ILE A 199 0.94 -7.54 -3.59
C ILE A 199 -0.54 -7.46 -3.97
N VAL A 200 -1.41 -7.76 -3.02
CA VAL A 200 -2.86 -7.78 -3.25
C VAL A 200 -3.50 -6.53 -2.67
N VAL A 201 -4.34 -5.87 -3.46
CA VAL A 201 -5.08 -4.67 -3.03
C VAL A 201 -6.55 -4.84 -3.36
N GLY A 202 -7.42 -4.59 -2.40
CA GLY A 202 -8.86 -4.56 -2.63
C GLY A 202 -9.67 -5.10 -1.46
N GLU A 203 -10.96 -4.80 -1.52
CA GLU A 203 -11.97 -5.28 -0.58
C GLU A 203 -12.90 -6.31 -1.23
N LEU A 204 -13.62 -7.05 -0.41
CA LEU A 204 -14.68 -7.95 -0.81
C LEU A 204 -16.02 -7.41 -0.35
N THR A 205 -17.03 -7.65 -1.16
CA THR A 205 -18.43 -7.46 -0.82
C THR A 205 -19.17 -8.79 -0.82
N LEU A 206 -20.35 -8.81 -0.26
CA LEU A 206 -21.23 -10.00 -0.22
C LEU A 206 -22.20 -10.08 -1.41
N GLY A 207 -22.01 -9.25 -2.43
CA GLY A 207 -22.87 -9.22 -3.62
C GLY A 207 -22.31 -9.98 -4.79
#